data_6e7558335731769049bbc64e8ac2d020
#
_entry.id   6e7558335731769049bbc64e8ac2d020
#
_cell.length_a   1.000
_cell.length_b   1.000
_cell.length_c   1.000
_cell.angle_alpha   90.00
_cell.angle_beta   90.00
_cell.angle_gamma   90.00
#
_symmetry.space_group_name_H-M   'P 1'
#
loop_
_entity.id
_entity.type
_entity.pdbx_description
1 polymer ?
#
loop_
_entity_poly.entity_id
_entity_poly.type
_entity_poly.pdbx_seq_one_letter_code
_entity_poly.pdbx_strand_id
1 'polypeptide(L)'
;MAVDWAFWNNRVYGSLDVYYKKGVNQIVTKDVAPSTGATNVSINDGDIENKGWDLAVSFVPVQTKDWTLSLSFNTGKNYNKILNAGNSAVTWQDYIDGTLVSNGHAVNSFYSYKFDKLNSEGYPVFKDVNEKDEDGNAVVHSQQEMFDRAFVYSGKREADLNGGFSAFLKYKNISLNALFSFSFGSNIRLNDLYQSSGQNLPYPDQNMSSEFVDRWRVPGDEERTNIPVLSDKSLAIRNSDVTYRIADNGWDMYNKSDLRVVSGSFLRCRSMSIRYDLKPEWLKPLYLKGASVSFDAGNVFVLKDKALKGRDPEQIGLGSRSIPPQRSYAVRISLTL
;
A
#
# COMPACT_ATOMS: atom_id res chain seq x y z
N MET A 1 -5.18 24.59 -12.48
CA MET A 1 -4.25 25.55 -13.10
C MET A 1 -3.10 24.73 -13.67
N ALA A 2 -2.80 24.94 -14.95
CA ALA A 2 -1.73 24.22 -15.64
C ALA A 2 -0.71 25.24 -16.17
N VAL A 3 0.55 24.90 -16.13
CA VAL A 3 1.64 25.69 -16.70
C VAL A 3 2.56 24.75 -17.45
N ASP A 4 2.72 25.00 -18.75
CA ASP A 4 3.68 24.32 -19.61
C ASP A 4 4.86 25.23 -19.86
N TRP A 5 6.06 24.66 -19.92
CA TRP A 5 7.28 25.42 -20.20
C TRP A 5 8.24 24.66 -21.10
N ALA A 6 9.06 25.43 -21.83
CA ALA A 6 10.15 24.90 -22.60
C ALA A 6 11.29 25.95 -22.67
N PHE A 7 12.50 25.53 -22.33
CA PHE A 7 13.69 26.37 -22.27
C PHE A 7 14.85 25.75 -23.05
N TRP A 8 15.85 26.57 -23.39
CA TRP A 8 17.09 26.15 -24.04
C TRP A 8 16.87 25.31 -25.32
N ASN A 9 16.09 25.84 -26.27
CA ASN A 9 15.74 25.14 -27.47
C ASN A 9 15.13 23.75 -27.21
N ASN A 10 14.16 23.71 -26.31
CA ASN A 10 13.46 22.49 -25.86
C ASN A 10 14.35 21.44 -25.19
N ARG A 11 15.50 21.86 -24.61
CA ARG A 11 16.31 20.92 -23.81
C ARG A 11 15.77 20.69 -22.41
N VAL A 12 15.02 21.64 -21.88
CA VAL A 12 14.27 21.50 -20.63
C VAL A 12 12.84 21.87 -20.92
N TYR A 13 11.94 20.95 -20.74
CA TYR A 13 10.52 21.19 -20.92
C TYR A 13 9.71 20.38 -19.92
N GLY A 14 8.51 20.84 -19.61
CA GLY A 14 7.67 20.18 -18.64
C GLY A 14 6.33 20.85 -18.46
N SER A 15 5.55 20.27 -17.57
CA SER A 15 4.26 20.79 -17.13
C SER A 15 4.12 20.68 -15.62
N LEU A 16 3.41 21.62 -15.04
CA LEU A 16 2.96 21.60 -13.65
C LEU A 16 1.46 21.87 -13.63
N ASP A 17 0.72 20.91 -13.11
CA ASP A 17 -0.70 21.02 -12.87
C ASP A 17 -0.95 21.11 -11.37
N VAL A 18 -1.74 22.10 -10.94
CA VAL A 18 -2.21 22.24 -9.57
C VAL A 18 -3.73 22.25 -9.60
N TYR A 19 -4.33 21.41 -8.77
CA TYR A 19 -5.78 21.27 -8.74
C TYR A 19 -6.35 21.28 -7.32
N TYR A 20 -7.59 21.73 -7.27
CA TYR A 20 -8.46 21.65 -6.11
C TYR A 20 -9.85 21.19 -6.57
N LYS A 21 -10.35 20.13 -5.97
CA LYS A 21 -11.67 19.56 -6.25
C LYS A 21 -12.40 19.34 -4.95
N LYS A 22 -13.60 19.87 -4.83
CA LYS A 22 -14.51 19.59 -3.71
C LYS A 22 -15.75 18.88 -4.27
N GLY A 23 -15.99 17.65 -3.80
CA GLY A 23 -17.25 16.95 -4.00
C GLY A 23 -18.16 17.30 -2.82
N VAL A 24 -19.34 17.81 -3.13
CA VAL A 24 -20.34 18.16 -2.12
C VAL A 24 -21.59 17.30 -2.33
N ASN A 25 -22.40 17.16 -1.29
CA ASN A 25 -23.65 16.41 -1.36
C ASN A 25 -23.45 14.95 -1.84
N GLN A 26 -22.34 14.32 -1.44
CA GLN A 26 -22.15 12.90 -1.70
C GLN A 26 -23.17 12.08 -0.90
N ILE A 27 -23.60 10.97 -1.45
CA ILE A 27 -24.53 10.05 -0.77
C ILE A 27 -23.81 9.43 0.43
N VAL A 28 -24.37 9.65 1.61
CA VAL A 28 -23.96 9.03 2.87
C VAL A 28 -25.16 8.37 3.53
N THR A 29 -24.90 7.36 4.35
CA THR A 29 -25.93 6.72 5.17
C THR A 29 -26.03 7.46 6.50
N LYS A 30 -27.24 7.78 6.93
CA LYS A 30 -27.52 8.41 8.21
C LYS A 30 -28.49 7.56 9.02
N ASP A 31 -28.17 7.35 10.28
CA ASP A 31 -29.08 6.68 11.18
C ASP A 31 -30.24 7.58 11.55
N VAL A 32 -31.40 7.00 11.59
CA VAL A 32 -32.65 7.68 11.98
C VAL A 32 -33.33 6.92 13.11
N ALA A 33 -34.16 7.64 13.86
CA ALA A 33 -34.89 7.00 14.94
C ALA A 33 -35.78 5.85 14.39
N PRO A 34 -35.78 4.65 15.02
CA PRO A 34 -36.61 3.52 14.56
C PRO A 34 -38.11 3.83 14.45
N SER A 35 -38.57 4.85 15.14
CA SER A 35 -39.93 5.38 15.04
C SER A 35 -40.32 5.89 13.65
N THR A 36 -39.32 6.15 12.77
CA THR A 36 -39.59 6.54 11.37
C THR A 36 -39.87 5.35 10.44
N GLY A 37 -39.79 4.11 10.94
CA GLY A 37 -39.96 2.90 10.17
C GLY A 37 -38.70 2.39 9.45
N ALA A 38 -37.58 3.09 9.63
CA ALA A 38 -36.26 2.69 9.10
C ALA A 38 -35.19 2.90 10.19
N THR A 39 -34.10 2.16 10.10
CA THR A 39 -32.93 2.36 10.99
C THR A 39 -31.91 3.32 10.38
N ASN A 40 -31.87 3.39 9.05
CA ASN A 40 -30.99 4.28 8.33
C ASN A 40 -31.66 4.77 7.03
N VAL A 41 -31.19 5.90 6.53
CA VAL A 41 -31.61 6.50 5.25
C VAL A 41 -30.38 7.00 4.50
N SER A 42 -30.39 6.91 3.18
CA SER A 42 -29.36 7.53 2.33
C SER A 42 -29.72 8.98 2.08
N ILE A 43 -28.81 9.88 2.36
CA ILE A 43 -28.96 11.32 2.17
C ILE A 43 -27.76 11.91 1.43
N ASN A 44 -27.94 13.06 0.81
CA ASN A 44 -26.90 13.80 0.12
C ASN A 44 -26.27 14.81 1.09
N ASP A 45 -25.37 14.36 1.96
CA ASP A 45 -24.78 15.19 3.03
C ASP A 45 -23.25 14.99 3.16
N GLY A 46 -22.64 14.18 2.30
CA GLY A 46 -21.21 13.92 2.34
C GLY A 46 -20.39 14.98 1.60
N ASP A 47 -19.28 15.42 2.19
CA ASP A 47 -18.35 16.34 1.55
C ASP A 47 -16.92 15.76 1.55
N ILE A 48 -16.26 15.80 0.39
CA ILE A 48 -14.88 15.33 0.21
C ILE A 48 -14.04 16.39 -0.51
N GLU A 49 -12.81 16.54 -0.07
CA GLU A 49 -11.83 17.43 -0.68
C GLU A 49 -10.67 16.63 -1.28
N ASN A 50 -10.28 17.00 -2.50
CA ASN A 50 -9.05 16.53 -3.14
C ASN A 50 -8.28 17.75 -3.63
N LYS A 51 -7.02 17.87 -3.24
CA LYS A 51 -6.10 18.88 -3.74
C LYS A 51 -4.76 18.26 -4.02
N GLY A 52 -4.10 18.74 -5.03
CA GLY A 52 -2.83 18.15 -5.41
C GLY A 52 -2.13 18.89 -6.51
N TRP A 53 -1.05 18.27 -6.93
CA TRP A 53 -0.25 18.74 -8.05
C TRP A 53 0.35 17.55 -8.79
N ASP A 54 0.55 17.73 -10.09
CA ASP A 54 1.23 16.81 -10.99
C ASP A 54 2.36 17.57 -11.70
N LEU A 55 3.55 17.00 -11.71
CA LEU A 55 4.76 17.54 -12.31
C LEU A 55 5.31 16.56 -13.33
N ALA A 56 5.56 17.01 -14.55
CA ALA A 56 6.32 16.29 -15.54
C ALA A 56 7.48 17.18 -16.03
N VAL A 57 8.70 16.65 -16.02
CA VAL A 57 9.90 17.36 -16.47
C VAL A 57 10.72 16.45 -17.35
N SER A 58 11.13 16.96 -18.50
CA SER A 58 12.10 16.32 -19.38
C SER A 58 13.31 17.22 -19.57
N PHE A 59 14.48 16.60 -19.52
CA PHE A 59 15.77 17.29 -19.59
C PHE A 59 16.71 16.54 -20.54
N VAL A 60 17.27 17.27 -21.52
CA VAL A 60 18.24 16.77 -22.49
C VAL A 60 19.58 17.48 -22.27
N PRO A 61 20.37 17.08 -21.23
CA PRO A 61 21.61 17.77 -20.88
C PRO A 61 22.67 17.66 -21.98
N VAL A 62 22.69 16.57 -22.71
CA VAL A 62 23.68 16.32 -23.75
C VAL A 62 22.96 15.91 -25.04
N GLN A 63 23.26 16.65 -26.09
CA GLN A 63 22.83 16.35 -27.46
C GLN A 63 23.91 16.79 -28.44
N THR A 64 24.74 15.86 -28.86
CA THR A 64 25.82 16.04 -29.82
C THR A 64 25.68 15.04 -30.96
N LYS A 65 26.59 15.04 -31.90
CA LYS A 65 26.60 14.05 -33.00
C LYS A 65 26.71 12.60 -32.47
N ASP A 66 27.52 12.40 -31.42
CA ASP A 66 27.82 11.06 -30.91
C ASP A 66 27.07 10.73 -29.63
N TRP A 67 26.69 11.72 -28.82
CA TRP A 67 26.07 11.54 -27.51
C TRP A 67 24.67 12.18 -27.44
N THR A 68 23.73 11.44 -26.91
CA THR A 68 22.44 11.97 -26.47
C THR A 68 22.12 11.41 -25.10
N LEU A 69 21.85 12.29 -24.13
CA LEU A 69 21.31 11.92 -22.82
C LEU A 69 19.97 12.63 -22.65
N SER A 70 18.93 11.87 -22.40
CA SER A 70 17.60 12.39 -22.09
C SER A 70 17.11 11.76 -20.80
N LEU A 71 16.63 12.60 -19.89
CA LEU A 71 16.06 12.22 -18.61
C LEU A 71 14.65 12.76 -18.53
N SER A 72 13.70 11.91 -18.16
CA SER A 72 12.31 12.35 -17.93
C SER A 72 11.89 11.90 -16.54
N PHE A 73 11.18 12.77 -15.87
CA PHE A 73 10.67 12.56 -14.51
C PHE A 73 9.22 13.02 -14.45
N ASN A 74 8.36 12.21 -13.88
CA ASN A 74 6.99 12.59 -13.57
C ASN A 74 6.65 12.18 -12.14
N THR A 75 5.91 13.03 -11.46
CA THR A 75 5.43 12.73 -10.10
C THR A 75 4.20 13.56 -9.80
N GLY A 76 3.34 13.02 -8.93
CA GLY A 76 2.15 13.70 -8.47
C GLY A 76 1.88 13.41 -7.00
N LYS A 77 1.21 14.34 -6.36
CA LYS A 77 0.75 14.23 -4.98
C LYS A 77 -0.71 14.63 -4.89
N ASN A 78 -1.53 13.75 -4.32
CA ASN A 78 -2.92 14.02 -4.02
C ASN A 78 -3.15 14.01 -2.51
N TYR A 79 -3.77 15.05 -2.00
CA TYR A 79 -4.28 15.14 -0.64
C TYR A 79 -5.78 14.94 -0.66
N ASN A 80 -6.21 13.79 -0.17
CA ASN A 80 -7.62 13.48 -0.01
C ASN A 80 -8.03 13.67 1.45
N LYS A 81 -9.18 14.31 1.68
CA LYS A 81 -9.72 14.54 3.01
C LYS A 81 -11.23 14.52 2.99
N ILE A 82 -11.82 13.79 3.93
CA ILE A 82 -13.25 13.81 4.19
C ILE A 82 -13.53 15.05 5.07
N LEU A 83 -14.42 15.92 4.60
CA LEU A 83 -14.86 17.11 5.34
C LEU A 83 -16.12 16.82 6.15
N ASN A 84 -17.03 16.04 5.59
CA ASN A 84 -18.26 15.60 6.24
C ASN A 84 -18.55 14.15 5.85
N ALA A 85 -18.54 13.26 6.83
CA ALA A 85 -18.81 11.82 6.67
C ALA A 85 -20.29 11.45 6.85
N GLY A 86 -21.15 12.42 7.16
CA GLY A 86 -22.49 12.14 7.67
C GLY A 86 -22.45 11.67 9.13
N ASN A 87 -23.60 11.30 9.66
CA ASN A 87 -23.75 10.78 11.04
C ASN A 87 -24.26 9.34 11.00
N SER A 88 -23.51 8.44 10.39
CA SER A 88 -23.80 7.01 10.46
C SER A 88 -23.29 6.42 11.77
N ALA A 89 -24.02 5.47 12.34
CA ALA A 89 -23.47 4.68 13.42
C ALA A 89 -22.24 3.94 12.91
N VAL A 90 -21.14 4.11 13.60
CA VAL A 90 -19.88 3.46 13.29
C VAL A 90 -19.78 2.19 14.11
N THR A 91 -19.49 1.08 13.45
CA THR A 91 -19.25 -0.21 14.08
C THR A 91 -17.76 -0.48 14.23
N TRP A 92 -17.36 -1.39 15.09
CA TRP A 92 -15.97 -1.79 15.21
C TRP A 92 -15.45 -2.45 13.92
N GLN A 93 -16.32 -3.10 13.12
CA GLN A 93 -15.99 -3.65 11.82
C GLN A 93 -15.54 -2.58 10.85
N ASP A 94 -16.18 -1.40 10.86
CA ASP A 94 -15.81 -0.30 9.94
C ASP A 94 -14.37 0.13 10.13
N TYR A 95 -13.87 0.11 11.38
CA TYR A 95 -12.45 0.39 11.65
C TYR A 95 -11.55 -0.69 11.06
N ILE A 96 -11.89 -1.97 11.23
CA ILE A 96 -11.03 -3.10 10.88
C ILE A 96 -11.03 -3.37 9.37
N ASP A 97 -12.19 -3.28 8.74
CA ASP A 97 -12.36 -3.54 7.31
C ASP A 97 -11.86 -2.37 6.46
N GLY A 98 -11.57 -1.23 7.10
CA GLY A 98 -11.10 -0.02 6.43
C GLY A 98 -12.21 0.65 5.61
N THR A 99 -13.45 0.44 6.01
CA THR A 99 -14.65 1.09 5.44
C THR A 99 -15.03 2.34 6.22
N LEU A 100 -14.38 2.59 7.36
CA LEU A 100 -14.62 3.77 8.16
C LEU A 100 -14.37 5.05 7.36
N VAL A 101 -15.40 5.86 7.27
CA VAL A 101 -15.34 7.21 6.71
C VAL A 101 -15.34 8.20 7.89
N SER A 102 -14.18 8.78 8.18
CA SER A 102 -13.98 9.66 9.33
C SER A 102 -13.57 11.05 8.91
N ASN A 103 -14.19 12.06 9.53
CA ASN A 103 -13.88 13.47 9.28
C ASN A 103 -12.39 13.76 9.55
N GLY A 104 -11.78 14.49 8.64
CA GLY A 104 -10.38 14.89 8.79
C GLY A 104 -9.36 13.90 8.23
N HIS A 105 -9.76 12.66 7.92
CA HIS A 105 -8.91 11.61 7.40
C HIS A 105 -9.14 11.35 5.90
N ALA A 106 -8.22 10.61 5.28
CA ALA A 106 -8.37 10.14 3.90
C ALA A 106 -9.41 9.01 3.82
N VAL A 107 -10.02 8.83 2.64
CA VAL A 107 -11.09 7.84 2.42
C VAL A 107 -10.62 6.42 2.76
N ASN A 108 -9.42 6.01 2.37
CA ASN A 108 -8.93 4.63 2.53
C ASN A 108 -7.90 4.53 3.66
N SER A 109 -8.25 5.03 4.84
CA SER A 109 -7.42 4.94 6.04
C SER A 109 -7.47 3.55 6.66
N PHE A 110 -6.34 3.11 7.23
CA PHE A 110 -6.28 1.92 8.06
C PHE A 110 -6.39 2.27 9.53
N TYR A 111 -7.21 1.53 10.22
CA TYR A 111 -7.24 1.49 11.67
C TYR A 111 -6.93 0.07 12.12
N SER A 112 -6.28 -0.08 13.26
CA SER A 112 -5.76 -1.36 13.71
C SER A 112 -5.94 -1.51 15.21
N TYR A 113 -6.09 -2.73 15.69
CA TYR A 113 -5.96 -3.01 17.11
C TYR A 113 -4.56 -2.63 17.58
N LYS A 114 -4.49 -1.96 18.72
CA LYS A 114 -3.24 -1.51 19.31
C LYS A 114 -2.60 -2.67 20.09
N PHE A 115 -1.66 -3.36 19.44
CA PHE A 115 -0.93 -4.45 20.07
C PHE A 115 -0.06 -3.92 21.21
N ASP A 116 0.00 -4.66 22.31
CA ASP A 116 0.88 -4.35 23.44
C ASP A 116 2.05 -5.35 23.50
N LYS A 117 1.76 -6.61 23.75
CA LYS A 117 2.77 -7.67 23.91
C LYS A 117 2.15 -9.06 23.76
N LEU A 118 2.98 -10.09 23.83
CA LEU A 118 2.53 -11.44 24.16
C LEU A 118 2.61 -11.66 25.69
N ASN A 119 1.68 -12.44 26.23
CA ASN A 119 1.79 -12.90 27.61
C ASN A 119 2.72 -14.11 27.73
N SER A 120 2.96 -14.60 28.93
CA SER A 120 3.83 -15.76 29.21
C SER A 120 3.35 -17.10 28.64
N GLU A 121 2.12 -17.13 28.08
CA GLU A 121 1.53 -18.28 27.36
C GLU A 121 1.54 -18.08 25.84
N GLY A 122 2.12 -16.97 25.37
CA GLY A 122 2.21 -16.62 23.96
C GLY A 122 0.92 -16.03 23.36
N TYR A 123 -0.04 -15.64 24.16
CA TYR A 123 -1.27 -15.03 23.69
C TYR A 123 -1.09 -13.53 23.47
N PRO A 124 -1.67 -12.96 22.41
CA PRO A 124 -1.57 -11.55 22.13
C PRO A 124 -2.39 -10.73 23.13
N VAL A 125 -1.75 -9.73 23.70
CA VAL A 125 -2.35 -8.72 24.57
C VAL A 125 -2.44 -7.43 23.80
N PHE A 126 -3.63 -6.84 23.80
CA PHE A 126 -3.88 -5.55 23.21
C PHE A 126 -4.01 -4.51 24.29
N LYS A 127 -3.75 -3.23 23.98
CA LYS A 127 -3.90 -2.17 24.98
C LYS A 127 -5.29 -2.24 25.59
N ASP A 128 -5.29 -2.21 26.91
CA ASP A 128 -6.51 -2.39 27.68
C ASP A 128 -7.49 -1.25 27.39
N VAL A 129 -8.66 -1.64 26.95
CA VAL A 129 -9.79 -0.74 26.76
C VAL A 129 -10.69 -0.70 27.99
N ASN A 130 -10.46 -1.64 28.94
CA ASN A 130 -11.17 -1.74 30.19
C ASN A 130 -10.38 -0.98 31.25
N GLU A 131 -10.81 0.24 31.50
CA GLU A 131 -10.31 1.02 32.62
C GLU A 131 -11.08 0.64 33.89
N LYS A 132 -10.35 0.46 34.98
CA LYS A 132 -10.95 0.29 36.30
C LYS A 132 -10.69 1.55 37.12
N ASP A 133 -11.69 1.95 37.88
CA ASP A 133 -11.55 3.02 38.85
C ASP A 133 -10.69 2.59 40.06
N GLU A 134 -10.43 3.49 40.99
CA GLU A 134 -9.64 3.23 42.19
C GLU A 134 -10.24 2.13 43.09
N ASP A 135 -11.55 1.89 42.97
CA ASP A 135 -12.29 0.85 43.70
C ASP A 135 -12.33 -0.50 42.94
N GLY A 136 -11.73 -0.57 41.73
CA GLY A 136 -11.66 -1.77 40.89
C GLY A 136 -12.92 -2.02 40.02
N ASN A 137 -13.86 -1.07 39.99
CA ASN A 137 -15.05 -1.19 39.14
C ASN A 137 -14.70 -0.76 37.69
N ALA A 138 -15.40 -1.37 36.72
CA ALA A 138 -15.22 -1.02 35.31
C ALA A 138 -15.72 0.40 35.05
N VAL A 139 -14.88 1.25 34.46
CA VAL A 139 -15.29 2.57 34.00
C VAL A 139 -16.11 2.41 32.71
N VAL A 140 -17.33 2.94 32.74
CA VAL A 140 -18.22 2.90 31.57
C VAL A 140 -17.84 4.02 30.61
N HIS A 141 -17.38 3.66 29.41
CA HIS A 141 -17.07 4.58 28.33
C HIS A 141 -18.21 4.65 27.31
N SER A 142 -18.30 5.74 26.57
CA SER A 142 -19.11 5.80 25.37
C SER A 142 -18.53 4.88 24.27
N GLN A 143 -19.35 4.49 23.31
CA GLN A 143 -18.90 3.66 22.20
C GLN A 143 -17.72 4.29 21.45
N GLN A 144 -17.74 5.61 21.22
CA GLN A 144 -16.66 6.31 20.53
C GLN A 144 -15.37 6.28 21.35
N GLU A 145 -15.42 6.54 22.65
CA GLU A 145 -14.24 6.45 23.52
C GLU A 145 -13.63 5.06 23.52
N MET A 146 -14.46 4.01 23.50
CA MET A 146 -14.00 2.63 23.40
C MET A 146 -13.26 2.39 22.06
N PHE A 147 -13.79 2.90 20.96
CA PHE A 147 -13.12 2.76 19.68
C PHE A 147 -11.80 3.55 19.62
N ASP A 148 -11.75 4.76 20.15
CA ASP A 148 -10.55 5.58 20.22
C ASP A 148 -9.45 4.94 21.10
N ARG A 149 -9.82 4.12 22.06
CA ARG A 149 -8.88 3.35 22.90
C ARG A 149 -8.43 2.06 22.24
N ALA A 150 -9.34 1.34 21.58
CA ALA A 150 -9.07 0.04 20.95
C ALA A 150 -8.28 0.15 19.66
N PHE A 151 -8.55 1.21 18.88
CA PHE A 151 -8.02 1.34 17.53
C PHE A 151 -7.04 2.50 17.42
N VAL A 152 -5.99 2.27 16.63
CA VAL A 152 -5.02 3.29 16.27
C VAL A 152 -5.04 3.51 14.75
N TYR A 153 -4.93 4.78 14.34
CA TYR A 153 -4.71 5.10 12.94
C TYR A 153 -3.34 4.56 12.49
N SER A 154 -3.34 3.70 11.49
CA SER A 154 -2.15 2.97 11.01
C SER A 154 -1.72 3.40 9.61
N GLY A 155 -2.21 4.53 9.13
CA GLY A 155 -1.87 5.07 7.82
C GLY A 155 -2.97 4.89 6.79
N LYS A 156 -2.64 5.08 5.52
CA LYS A 156 -3.58 5.06 4.39
C LYS A 156 -3.05 4.23 3.22
N ARG A 157 -3.96 3.74 2.39
CA ARG A 157 -3.61 2.94 1.20
C ARG A 157 -3.01 3.79 0.08
N GLU A 158 -3.48 5.02 -0.08
CA GLU A 158 -2.99 5.91 -1.12
C GLU A 158 -1.58 6.40 -0.80
N ALA A 159 -0.75 6.41 -1.85
CA ALA A 159 0.58 6.99 -1.75
C ALA A 159 0.51 8.51 -1.58
N ASP A 160 1.43 9.06 -0.79
CA ASP A 160 1.65 10.51 -0.73
C ASP A 160 2.28 11.03 -2.00
N LEU A 161 3.18 10.27 -2.59
CA LEU A 161 3.90 10.62 -3.79
C LEU A 161 4.05 9.39 -4.68
N ASN A 162 3.64 9.49 -5.92
CA ASN A 162 3.84 8.46 -6.92
C ASN A 162 4.38 9.05 -8.21
N GLY A 163 5.04 8.22 -9.02
CA GLY A 163 5.58 8.68 -10.27
C GLY A 163 6.57 7.71 -10.89
N GLY A 164 7.36 8.24 -11.79
CA GLY A 164 8.39 7.49 -12.47
C GLY A 164 9.48 8.38 -13.04
N PHE A 165 10.56 7.74 -13.43
CA PHE A 165 11.58 8.39 -14.20
C PHE A 165 12.15 7.46 -15.25
N SER A 166 12.61 8.03 -16.35
CA SER A 166 13.29 7.31 -17.40
C SER A 166 14.61 8.00 -17.76
N ALA A 167 15.58 7.17 -18.14
CA ALA A 167 16.86 7.62 -18.61
C ALA A 167 17.15 6.98 -19.98
N PHE A 168 17.43 7.79 -20.98
CA PHE A 168 17.89 7.36 -22.29
C PHE A 168 19.28 7.92 -22.57
N LEU A 169 20.23 7.03 -22.79
CA LEU A 169 21.60 7.36 -23.14
C LEU A 169 21.94 6.73 -24.49
N LYS A 170 22.38 7.53 -25.44
CA LYS A 170 22.92 7.07 -26.72
C LYS A 170 24.36 7.53 -26.87
N TYR A 171 25.19 6.59 -27.25
CA TYR A 171 26.56 6.85 -27.68
C TYR A 171 26.83 6.15 -29.00
N LYS A 172 26.94 6.92 -30.08
CA LYS A 172 27.09 6.41 -31.44
C LYS A 172 26.00 5.37 -31.77
N ASN A 173 26.38 4.12 -31.88
CA ASN A 173 25.53 2.99 -32.24
C ASN A 173 24.96 2.24 -31.04
N ILE A 174 25.31 2.60 -29.79
CA ILE A 174 24.82 1.96 -28.59
C ILE A 174 23.79 2.90 -27.95
N SER A 175 22.65 2.36 -27.56
CA SER A 175 21.67 3.05 -26.74
C SER A 175 21.26 2.23 -25.53
N LEU A 176 21.10 2.91 -24.40
CA LEU A 176 20.61 2.37 -23.13
C LEU A 176 19.32 3.09 -22.78
N ASN A 177 18.31 2.35 -22.41
CA ASN A 177 17.07 2.89 -21.88
C ASN A 177 16.77 2.22 -20.54
N ALA A 178 16.35 2.99 -19.54
CA ALA A 178 15.92 2.48 -18.25
C ALA A 178 14.65 3.21 -17.79
N LEU A 179 13.68 2.45 -17.30
CA LEU A 179 12.40 2.96 -16.81
C LEU A 179 12.19 2.52 -15.36
N PHE A 180 11.88 3.49 -14.52
CA PHE A 180 11.62 3.30 -13.11
C PHE A 180 10.24 3.81 -12.74
N SER A 181 9.63 3.19 -11.73
CA SER A 181 8.43 3.70 -11.06
C SER A 181 8.63 3.67 -9.56
N PHE A 182 8.02 4.60 -8.86
CA PHE A 182 8.04 4.69 -7.42
C PHE A 182 6.68 5.07 -6.85
N SER A 183 6.47 4.67 -5.60
CA SER A 183 5.32 5.05 -4.80
C SER A 183 5.81 5.15 -3.35
N PHE A 184 5.53 6.28 -2.69
CA PHE A 184 5.97 6.54 -1.32
C PHE A 184 4.82 7.02 -0.45
N GLY A 185 4.83 6.64 0.83
CA GLY A 185 3.88 7.10 1.83
C GLY A 185 2.58 6.29 1.89
N SER A 186 2.44 5.23 1.10
CA SER A 186 1.35 4.26 1.26
C SER A 186 1.63 3.26 2.38
N ASN A 187 0.59 2.72 2.96
CA ASN A 187 0.65 1.61 3.91
C ASN A 187 -0.09 0.40 3.34
N ILE A 188 0.34 -0.79 3.76
CA ILE A 188 -0.22 -2.06 3.35
C ILE A 188 -0.47 -2.89 4.60
N ARG A 189 -1.68 -3.45 4.73
CA ARG A 189 -1.92 -4.50 5.71
C ARG A 189 -1.47 -5.83 5.12
N LEU A 190 -0.60 -6.52 5.84
CA LEU A 190 -0.15 -7.85 5.46
C LEU A 190 -1.33 -8.83 5.49
N ASN A 191 -1.32 -9.81 4.59
CA ASN A 191 -2.31 -10.88 4.62
C ASN A 191 -2.30 -11.59 5.98
N ASP A 192 -3.45 -12.12 6.34
CA ASP A 192 -3.61 -12.90 7.57
C ASP A 192 -2.54 -13.98 7.65
N LEU A 193 -1.86 -14.01 8.79
CA LEU A 193 -0.79 -14.97 9.02
C LEU A 193 -1.38 -16.35 9.31
N TYR A 194 -2.43 -16.38 10.11
CA TYR A 194 -3.19 -17.56 10.46
C TYR A 194 -4.66 -17.18 10.67
N GLN A 195 -5.55 -17.97 10.10
CA GLN A 195 -6.99 -17.84 10.35
C GLN A 195 -7.37 -19.00 11.27
N SER A 196 -7.69 -18.68 12.52
CA SER A 196 -8.27 -19.68 13.41
C SER A 196 -9.74 -19.83 13.05
N SER A 197 -10.04 -20.68 12.08
CA SER A 197 -11.42 -21.09 11.82
C SER A 197 -11.94 -21.97 12.99
N GLY A 198 -11.88 -21.39 14.17
CA GLY A 198 -12.59 -21.84 15.34
C GLY A 198 -12.05 -23.05 16.08
N GLN A 199 -11.24 -23.94 15.56
CA GLN A 199 -10.80 -25.13 16.34
C GLN A 199 -9.66 -25.97 15.74
N ASN A 200 -9.21 -25.70 14.54
CA ASN A 200 -8.28 -26.63 13.89
C ASN A 200 -6.89 -26.01 13.74
N LEU A 201 -5.88 -26.75 14.21
CA LEU A 201 -4.51 -26.51 13.81
C LEU A 201 -4.36 -26.63 12.28
N PRO A 202 -3.39 -25.95 11.66
CA PRO A 202 -3.12 -26.11 10.25
C PRO A 202 -2.89 -27.59 9.90
N TYR A 203 -3.49 -28.06 8.82
CA TYR A 203 -3.21 -29.41 8.35
C TYR A 203 -1.77 -29.56 7.89
N PRO A 204 -1.13 -30.72 8.08
CA PRO A 204 0.26 -30.94 7.70
C PRO A 204 0.58 -30.72 6.24
N ASP A 205 -0.41 -30.81 5.36
CA ASP A 205 -0.33 -30.61 3.91
C ASP A 205 -0.56 -29.14 3.47
N GLN A 206 -0.89 -28.24 4.42
CA GLN A 206 -1.07 -26.84 4.13
C GLN A 206 0.24 -26.06 4.20
N ASN A 207 0.50 -25.28 3.15
CA ASN A 207 1.59 -24.33 3.16
C ASN A 207 1.32 -23.17 4.10
N MET A 208 2.21 -22.97 5.06
CA MET A 208 2.18 -21.86 6.00
C MET A 208 3.18 -20.77 5.61
N SER A 209 2.92 -19.55 6.05
CA SER A 209 3.91 -18.47 5.92
C SER A 209 5.21 -18.83 6.67
N SER A 210 6.37 -18.54 6.07
CA SER A 210 7.66 -18.70 6.74
C SER A 210 7.78 -17.89 8.03
N GLU A 211 6.95 -16.86 8.21
CA GLU A 211 6.87 -16.08 9.45
C GLU A 211 6.54 -16.94 10.69
N PHE A 212 5.82 -18.05 10.48
CA PHE A 212 5.48 -18.97 11.57
C PHE A 212 6.70 -19.65 12.21
N VAL A 213 7.84 -19.67 11.57
CA VAL A 213 9.07 -20.20 12.17
C VAL A 213 9.44 -19.41 13.41
N ASP A 214 9.15 -18.11 13.40
CA ASP A 214 9.48 -17.17 14.48
C ASP A 214 8.35 -17.01 15.51
N ARG A 215 7.31 -17.86 15.49
CA ARG A 215 6.22 -17.79 16.46
C ARG A 215 6.67 -18.13 17.89
N TRP A 216 5.93 -17.70 18.88
CA TRP A 216 6.08 -18.11 20.26
C TRP A 216 5.90 -19.64 20.40
N ARG A 217 6.75 -20.32 21.17
CA ARG A 217 6.73 -21.78 21.38
C ARG A 217 6.84 -22.18 22.85
N VAL A 218 7.65 -21.44 23.60
CA VAL A 218 7.93 -21.73 25.02
C VAL A 218 7.97 -20.43 25.83
N PRO A 219 7.69 -20.47 27.13
CA PRO A 219 7.81 -19.31 28.01
C PRO A 219 9.19 -18.64 27.88
N GLY A 220 9.21 -17.33 27.75
CA GLY A 220 10.40 -16.52 27.47
C GLY A 220 10.55 -16.11 25.99
N ASP A 221 9.84 -16.74 25.07
CA ASP A 221 9.86 -16.33 23.65
C ASP A 221 9.12 -15.00 23.44
N GLU A 222 8.24 -14.59 24.34
CA GLU A 222 7.55 -13.28 24.30
C GLU A 222 8.50 -12.09 24.29
N GLU A 223 9.75 -12.26 24.71
CA GLU A 223 10.78 -11.22 24.63
C GLU A 223 11.47 -11.17 23.25
N ARG A 224 11.28 -12.20 22.41
CA ARG A 224 11.98 -12.35 21.13
C ARG A 224 11.08 -12.25 19.94
N THR A 225 9.78 -12.53 20.11
CA THR A 225 8.81 -12.51 19.02
C THR A 225 7.51 -11.84 19.45
N ASN A 226 6.85 -11.26 18.45
CA ASN A 226 5.48 -10.75 18.61
C ASN A 226 4.45 -11.65 17.91
N ILE A 227 4.87 -12.81 17.38
CA ILE A 227 3.96 -13.72 16.67
C ILE A 227 3.36 -14.69 17.69
N PRO A 228 2.02 -14.74 17.82
CA PRO A 228 1.37 -15.55 18.85
C PRO A 228 1.63 -17.04 18.75
N VAL A 229 1.34 -17.73 19.84
CA VAL A 229 1.32 -19.18 19.91
C VAL A 229 0.30 -19.75 18.92
N LEU A 230 0.64 -20.85 18.28
CA LEU A 230 -0.32 -21.65 17.53
C LEU A 230 -1.12 -22.51 18.52
N SER A 231 -2.40 -22.27 18.64
CA SER A 231 -3.28 -22.96 19.56
C SER A 231 -4.51 -23.51 18.84
N ASP A 232 -4.95 -24.69 19.28
CA ASP A 232 -6.21 -25.31 18.88
C ASP A 232 -7.45 -24.68 19.56
N LYS A 233 -7.20 -23.86 20.58
CA LYS A 233 -8.26 -23.13 21.28
C LYS A 233 -8.51 -21.81 20.59
N SER A 234 -9.78 -21.51 20.32
CA SER A 234 -10.15 -20.15 19.95
C SER A 234 -9.74 -19.23 21.10
N LEU A 235 -8.77 -18.36 20.83
CA LEU A 235 -8.32 -17.34 21.76
C LEU A 235 -9.38 -16.23 21.81
N ALA A 236 -10.57 -16.58 22.32
CA ALA A 236 -11.64 -15.63 22.50
C ALA A 236 -11.22 -14.61 23.56
N ILE A 237 -10.67 -13.51 23.14
CA ILE A 237 -10.55 -12.32 23.99
C ILE A 237 -11.96 -11.77 24.11
N ARG A 238 -12.67 -12.24 25.16
CA ARG A 238 -13.98 -11.70 25.48
C ARG A 238 -13.78 -10.53 26.43
N ASN A 239 -14.05 -9.34 25.95
CA ASN A 239 -14.36 -8.24 26.84
C ASN A 239 -15.76 -8.47 27.38
N SER A 240 -15.88 -9.32 28.40
CA SER A 240 -17.16 -9.68 29.02
C SER A 240 -17.82 -8.50 29.77
N ASP A 241 -17.03 -7.48 30.08
CA ASP A 241 -17.44 -6.38 30.96
C ASP A 241 -17.74 -5.08 30.20
N VAL A 242 -17.73 -5.09 28.87
CA VAL A 242 -17.98 -3.90 28.06
C VAL A 242 -19.35 -3.95 27.39
N THR A 243 -20.02 -2.80 27.42
CA THR A 243 -21.32 -2.59 26.78
C THR A 243 -21.27 -2.76 25.26
N TYR A 244 -20.09 -2.59 24.64
CA TYR A 244 -19.90 -2.65 23.21
C TYR A 244 -18.84 -3.70 22.85
N ARG A 245 -19.17 -4.56 21.87
CA ARG A 245 -18.22 -5.55 21.37
C ARG A 245 -17.16 -4.86 20.50
N ILE A 246 -15.89 -5.00 20.87
CA ILE A 246 -14.72 -4.46 20.13
C ILE A 246 -13.71 -5.55 19.78
N ALA A 247 -13.93 -6.78 20.21
CA ALA A 247 -12.97 -7.86 20.12
C ALA A 247 -13.55 -9.09 19.42
N ASP A 248 -12.69 -9.75 18.68
CA ASP A 248 -12.88 -11.07 18.12
C ASP A 248 -11.90 -12.07 18.77
N ASN A 249 -11.53 -13.15 18.09
CA ASN A 249 -10.50 -14.04 18.60
C ASN A 249 -9.10 -13.39 18.52
N GLY A 250 -8.16 -13.86 19.32
CA GLY A 250 -6.84 -13.26 19.45
C GLY A 250 -6.04 -13.25 18.14
N TRP A 251 -6.21 -14.27 17.27
CA TRP A 251 -5.55 -14.31 15.97
C TRP A 251 -6.14 -13.31 14.98
N ASP A 252 -7.46 -13.13 14.96
CA ASP A 252 -8.10 -12.14 14.08
C ASP A 252 -7.71 -10.73 14.52
N MET A 253 -7.67 -10.47 15.83
CA MET A 253 -7.16 -9.21 16.36
C MET A 253 -5.68 -8.99 16.00
N TYR A 254 -4.84 -10.03 16.10
CA TYR A 254 -3.44 -9.95 15.71
C TYR A 254 -3.27 -9.65 14.22
N ASN A 255 -4.02 -10.35 13.36
CA ASN A 255 -3.99 -10.11 11.92
C ASN A 255 -4.43 -8.68 11.54
N LYS A 256 -5.25 -8.07 12.37
CA LYS A 256 -5.75 -6.70 12.20
C LYS A 256 -5.03 -5.68 13.10
N SER A 257 -3.95 -6.08 13.75
CA SER A 257 -3.16 -5.19 14.61
C SER A 257 -2.28 -4.23 13.80
N ASP A 258 -1.77 -3.22 14.49
CA ASP A 258 -0.81 -2.24 13.97
C ASP A 258 0.51 -2.89 13.53
N LEU A 259 0.92 -4.00 14.16
CA LEU A 259 2.08 -4.80 13.73
C LEU A 259 1.95 -5.37 12.31
N ARG A 260 0.73 -5.54 11.82
CA ARG A 260 0.45 -6.09 10.49
C ARG A 260 0.27 -5.02 9.41
N VAL A 261 0.47 -3.74 9.77
CA VAL A 261 0.49 -2.64 8.79
C VAL A 261 1.93 -2.19 8.59
N VAL A 262 2.40 -2.28 7.36
CA VAL A 262 3.79 -1.99 6.97
C VAL A 262 3.82 -0.95 5.86
N SER A 263 5.00 -0.37 5.61
CA SER A 263 5.17 0.55 4.50
C SER A 263 4.96 -0.15 3.16
N GLY A 264 4.09 0.45 2.32
CA GLY A 264 3.89 0.07 0.94
C GLY A 264 4.82 0.80 -0.05
N SER A 265 5.75 1.60 0.47
CA SER A 265 6.67 2.37 -0.36
C SER A 265 7.61 1.48 -1.16
N PHE A 266 7.83 1.83 -2.42
CA PHE A 266 8.76 1.10 -3.28
C PHE A 266 9.39 1.98 -4.37
N LEU A 267 10.52 1.50 -4.88
CA LEU A 267 11.16 1.92 -6.13
C LEU A 267 11.41 0.67 -6.98
N ARG A 268 10.86 0.64 -8.18
CA ARG A 268 10.96 -0.50 -9.11
C ARG A 268 11.66 -0.10 -10.39
N CYS A 269 12.64 -0.89 -10.81
CA CYS A 269 13.15 -0.87 -12.17
C CYS A 269 12.22 -1.72 -13.06
N ARG A 270 11.38 -1.03 -13.84
CA ARG A 270 10.37 -1.66 -14.72
C ARG A 270 11.00 -2.34 -15.90
N SER A 271 11.95 -1.65 -16.54
CA SER A 271 12.66 -2.18 -17.68
C SER A 271 14.03 -1.54 -17.84
N MET A 272 14.97 -2.32 -18.37
CA MET A 272 16.24 -1.87 -18.90
C MET A 272 16.45 -2.50 -20.26
N SER A 273 16.94 -1.71 -21.22
CA SER A 273 17.22 -2.17 -22.58
C SER A 273 18.56 -1.59 -23.02
N ILE A 274 19.38 -2.45 -23.56
CA ILE A 274 20.59 -2.06 -24.30
C ILE A 274 20.44 -2.49 -25.73
N ARG A 275 20.67 -1.56 -26.67
CA ARG A 275 20.54 -1.79 -28.10
C ARG A 275 21.81 -1.36 -28.81
N TYR A 276 22.23 -2.17 -29.76
CA TYR A 276 23.31 -1.90 -30.68
C TYR A 276 22.78 -1.85 -32.12
N ASP A 277 22.92 -0.71 -32.78
CA ASP A 277 22.62 -0.56 -34.20
C ASP A 277 23.86 -0.93 -35.01
N LEU A 278 23.75 -1.91 -35.91
CA LEU A 278 24.85 -2.41 -36.71
C LEU A 278 25.33 -1.32 -37.67
N LYS A 279 26.63 -1.28 -37.90
CA LYS A 279 27.22 -0.29 -38.80
C LYS A 279 26.79 -0.56 -40.23
N PRO A 280 26.48 0.48 -41.03
CA PRO A 280 26.06 0.34 -42.44
C PRO A 280 27.04 -0.47 -43.30
N GLU A 281 28.34 -0.41 -43.00
CA GLU A 281 29.39 -1.12 -43.70
C GLU A 281 29.22 -2.65 -43.60
N TRP A 282 28.70 -3.16 -42.51
CA TRP A 282 28.42 -4.59 -42.30
C TRP A 282 27.13 -5.05 -42.97
N LEU A 283 26.22 -4.10 -43.28
CA LEU A 283 24.89 -4.40 -43.82
C LEU A 283 24.85 -4.40 -45.35
N LYS A 284 25.73 -3.62 -45.99
CA LYS A 284 25.82 -3.51 -47.44
C LYS A 284 25.94 -4.88 -48.16
N PRO A 285 26.83 -5.81 -47.75
CA PRO A 285 26.94 -7.09 -48.39
C PRO A 285 25.68 -7.98 -48.24
N LEU A 286 24.83 -7.69 -47.26
CA LEU A 286 23.60 -8.42 -46.96
C LEU A 286 22.35 -7.76 -47.55
N TYR A 287 22.52 -6.67 -48.31
CA TYR A 287 21.42 -5.88 -48.90
C TYR A 287 20.42 -5.37 -47.88
N LEU A 288 20.85 -5.15 -46.65
CA LEU A 288 20.03 -4.64 -45.57
C LEU A 288 20.23 -3.11 -45.42
N LYS A 289 19.12 -2.38 -45.22
CA LYS A 289 19.13 -0.94 -44.93
C LYS A 289 19.42 -0.65 -43.48
N GLY A 290 19.08 -1.58 -42.58
CA GLY A 290 19.29 -1.45 -41.16
C GLY A 290 19.24 -2.79 -40.42
N ALA A 291 20.01 -2.92 -39.35
CA ALA A 291 19.89 -4.03 -38.43
C ALA A 291 20.26 -3.57 -37.01
N SER A 292 19.59 -4.12 -36.03
CA SER A 292 19.93 -3.89 -34.63
C SER A 292 19.71 -5.13 -33.79
N VAL A 293 20.47 -5.22 -32.71
CA VAL A 293 20.31 -6.23 -31.67
C VAL A 293 20.04 -5.52 -30.37
N SER A 294 19.00 -5.92 -29.65
CA SER A 294 18.73 -5.42 -28.30
C SER A 294 18.63 -6.57 -27.29
N PHE A 295 19.04 -6.27 -26.06
CA PHE A 295 18.79 -7.06 -24.88
C PHE A 295 17.85 -6.27 -23.99
N ASP A 296 16.71 -6.85 -23.69
CA ASP A 296 15.64 -6.22 -22.91
C ASP A 296 15.45 -7.04 -21.62
N ALA A 297 15.46 -6.35 -20.48
CA ALA A 297 15.19 -6.92 -19.16
C ALA A 297 13.96 -6.22 -18.53
N GLY A 298 12.98 -7.01 -18.11
CA GLY A 298 11.76 -6.52 -17.45
C GLY A 298 11.72 -6.90 -15.96
N ASN A 299 11.12 -6.06 -15.13
CA ASN A 299 11.00 -6.24 -13.68
C ASN A 299 12.35 -6.55 -13.01
N VAL A 300 13.39 -5.75 -13.32
CA VAL A 300 14.78 -6.05 -12.98
C VAL A 300 14.98 -6.17 -11.47
N PHE A 301 14.46 -5.20 -10.71
CA PHE A 301 14.46 -5.22 -9.25
C PHE A 301 13.35 -4.32 -8.68
N VAL A 302 13.04 -4.55 -7.40
CA VAL A 302 12.22 -3.67 -6.57
C VAL A 302 12.89 -3.47 -5.22
N LEU A 303 13.05 -2.21 -4.83
CA LEU A 303 13.42 -1.81 -3.48
C LEU A 303 12.13 -1.53 -2.72
N LYS A 304 11.96 -2.17 -1.57
CA LYS A 304 10.73 -2.17 -0.79
C LYS A 304 11.02 -2.43 0.68
N ASP A 305 10.02 -2.27 1.54
CA ASP A 305 10.14 -2.60 2.96
C ASP A 305 10.49 -4.08 3.17
N LYS A 306 11.41 -4.34 4.09
CA LYS A 306 11.85 -5.70 4.46
C LYS A 306 10.72 -6.52 5.10
N ALA A 307 9.79 -5.86 5.80
CA ALA A 307 8.63 -6.50 6.41
C ALA A 307 7.70 -7.18 5.39
N LEU A 308 7.78 -6.79 4.12
CA LEU A 308 7.04 -7.45 3.04
C LEU A 308 7.55 -8.87 2.73
N LYS A 309 8.75 -9.26 3.20
CA LYS A 309 9.29 -10.65 3.14
C LYS A 309 9.06 -11.33 1.78
N GLY A 310 9.44 -10.68 0.69
CA GLY A 310 9.28 -11.24 -0.67
C GLY A 310 7.97 -10.88 -1.38
N ARG A 311 6.92 -10.47 -0.67
CA ARG A 311 5.64 -10.04 -1.26
C ARG A 311 5.82 -8.76 -2.07
N ASP A 312 5.02 -8.59 -3.13
CA ASP A 312 5.08 -7.41 -3.99
C ASP A 312 4.14 -6.31 -3.45
N PRO A 313 4.66 -5.07 -3.21
CA PRO A 313 3.84 -3.99 -2.67
C PRO A 313 2.69 -3.57 -3.59
N GLU A 314 2.79 -3.78 -4.91
CA GLU A 314 1.73 -3.44 -5.85
C GLU A 314 0.62 -4.48 -5.93
N GLN A 315 0.84 -5.68 -5.39
CA GLN A 315 -0.11 -6.79 -5.49
C GLN A 315 -0.75 -7.16 -4.17
N ILE A 316 -0.09 -6.92 -3.05
CA ILE A 316 -0.56 -7.36 -1.73
C ILE A 316 -1.86 -6.67 -1.31
N GLY A 317 -2.12 -5.46 -1.80
CA GLY A 317 -3.34 -4.69 -1.52
C GLY A 317 -4.60 -5.19 -2.25
N LEU A 318 -4.47 -6.17 -3.14
CA LEU A 318 -5.59 -6.71 -3.93
C LEU A 318 -6.36 -7.83 -3.21
N GLY A 319 -6.06 -8.08 -1.92
CA GLY A 319 -6.79 -9.04 -1.09
C GLY A 319 -6.56 -10.51 -1.40
N SER A 320 -5.74 -10.84 -2.40
CA SER A 320 -5.43 -12.21 -2.79
C SER A 320 -3.95 -12.52 -2.65
N ARG A 321 -3.62 -13.80 -2.47
CA ARG A 321 -2.23 -14.28 -2.55
C ARG A 321 -1.81 -14.25 -4.01
N SER A 322 -1.01 -13.26 -4.40
CA SER A 322 -0.52 -13.10 -5.76
C SER A 322 0.97 -13.44 -5.86
N ILE A 323 1.35 -13.97 -6.99
CA ILE A 323 2.75 -14.24 -7.31
C ILE A 323 3.37 -12.91 -7.79
N PRO A 324 4.51 -12.47 -7.21
CA PRO A 324 5.20 -11.29 -7.67
C PRO A 324 5.50 -11.34 -9.18
N PRO A 325 5.48 -10.19 -9.89
CA PRO A 325 5.84 -10.15 -11.29
C PRO A 325 7.22 -10.75 -11.52
N GLN A 326 7.31 -11.69 -12.45
CA GLN A 326 8.56 -12.35 -12.77
C GLN A 326 9.50 -11.44 -13.55
N ARG A 327 10.79 -11.63 -13.38
CA ARG A 327 11.80 -11.04 -14.24
C ARG A 327 11.72 -11.65 -15.62
N SER A 328 11.84 -10.84 -16.64
CA SER A 328 11.86 -11.30 -18.04
C SER A 328 13.13 -10.80 -18.73
N TYR A 329 13.66 -11.64 -19.60
CA TYR A 329 14.81 -11.30 -20.42
C TYR A 329 14.53 -11.70 -21.86
N ALA A 330 14.83 -10.81 -22.79
CA ALA A 330 14.60 -11.04 -24.20
C ALA A 330 15.78 -10.51 -25.03
N VAL A 331 16.12 -11.22 -26.06
CA VAL A 331 17.00 -10.75 -27.14
C VAL A 331 16.14 -10.50 -28.36
N ARG A 332 16.24 -9.31 -28.92
CA ARG A 332 15.51 -8.94 -30.13
C ARG A 332 16.50 -8.59 -31.24
N ILE A 333 16.27 -9.16 -32.40
CA ILE A 333 16.99 -8.82 -33.62
C ILE A 333 15.98 -8.17 -34.56
N SER A 334 16.28 -6.97 -35.03
CA SER A 334 15.46 -6.25 -36.00
C SER A 334 16.25 -6.05 -37.29
N LEU A 335 15.64 -6.38 -38.43
CA LEU A 335 16.23 -6.24 -39.76
C LEU A 335 15.32 -5.34 -40.60
N THR A 336 15.92 -4.44 -41.33
CA THR A 336 15.21 -3.55 -42.29
C THR A 336 15.78 -3.82 -43.67
N LEU A 337 14.91 -4.24 -44.62
CA LEU A 337 15.21 -4.52 -46.02
C LEU A 337 15.19 -3.27 -46.89
#